data_4f0e61f9ef3842a186b758a16053dba7
#
_entry.id   4f0e61f9ef3842a186b758a16053dba7
#
_cell.length_a   1.000
_cell.length_b   1.000
_cell.length_c   1.000
_cell.angle_alpha   90.00
_cell.angle_beta   90.00
_cell.angle_gamma   90.00
#
_symmetry.space_group_name_H-M   'P 1'
#
loop_
_entity.id
_entity.type
_entity.pdbx_description
1 polymer ?
#
loop_
_entity_poly.entity_id
_entity_poly.type
_entity_poly.pdbx_seq_one_letter_code
_entity_poly.pdbx_strand_id
1 'polypeptide(L)'
;MKCFAPWHSILVRFNGDIVPDGVYLKRYGNVLQTPLNDLLNSYTASYTRDSIRSGVLPPECEQCALKEASVGHSRRKFFEDILNPMLKDKEYDYSKNFTDIYFLEFNMSNICNLKCRMCDGINSSAWVKDDLKLAEIGNNKYFRRVDDPESVSYTHLTLPTKRIV
;
A
#
# COMPACT_ATOMS: atom_id res chain seq x y z
N MET A 1 -9.12 -15.85 -9.17
CA MET A 1 -9.42 -14.49 -8.66
C MET A 1 -8.64 -13.50 -9.52
N LYS A 2 -9.25 -12.40 -9.94
CA LYS A 2 -8.57 -11.36 -10.73
C LYS A 2 -8.28 -10.15 -9.84
N CYS A 3 -7.12 -9.52 -9.99
CA CYS A 3 -6.79 -8.25 -9.34
C CYS A 3 -5.74 -7.53 -10.18
N PHE A 4 -6.02 -6.33 -10.61
CA PHE A 4 -5.12 -5.54 -11.47
C PHE A 4 -4.08 -4.74 -10.69
N ALA A 5 -4.31 -4.47 -9.41
CA ALA A 5 -3.45 -3.61 -8.61
C ALA A 5 -1.96 -4.01 -8.65
N PRO A 6 -1.54 -5.29 -8.50
CA PRO A 6 -0.13 -5.65 -8.52
C PRO A 6 0.59 -5.43 -9.85
N TRP A 7 -0.13 -5.16 -10.93
CA TRP A 7 0.42 -4.91 -12.27
C TRP A 7 0.35 -3.45 -12.68
N HIS A 8 -0.63 -2.69 -12.17
CA HIS A 8 -0.97 -1.38 -12.72
C HIS A 8 -1.09 -0.28 -11.68
N SER A 9 -0.91 -0.60 -10.40
CA SER A 9 -1.04 0.37 -9.33
C SER A 9 0.20 0.41 -8.45
N ILE A 10 0.56 1.61 -8.04
CA ILE A 10 1.62 1.87 -7.06
C ILE A 10 1.11 2.91 -6.07
N LEU A 11 1.26 2.62 -4.80
CA LEU A 11 1.20 3.59 -3.74
C LEU A 11 2.61 3.77 -3.15
N VAL A 12 3.07 5.01 -3.17
CA VAL A 12 4.29 5.45 -2.48
C VAL A 12 3.90 6.03 -1.13
N ARG A 13 4.31 5.38 -0.06
CA ARG A 13 4.07 5.88 1.30
C ARG A 13 5.05 7.00 1.64
N PHE A 14 4.69 7.82 2.62
CA PHE A 14 5.51 8.97 3.06
C PHE A 14 6.94 8.61 3.49
N ASN A 15 7.17 7.38 3.93
CA ASN A 15 8.49 6.84 4.29
C ASN A 15 9.26 6.24 3.09
N GLY A 16 8.71 6.32 1.88
CA GLY A 16 9.30 5.75 0.66
C GLY A 16 8.95 4.29 0.39
N ASP A 17 8.17 3.63 1.24
CA ASP A 17 7.74 2.26 1.00
C ASP A 17 6.77 2.18 -0.19
N ILE A 18 6.96 1.16 -1.01
CA ILE A 18 6.12 0.86 -2.17
C ILE A 18 5.21 -0.32 -1.87
N VAL A 19 3.93 -0.12 -2.13
CA VAL A 19 2.91 -1.16 -2.11
C VAL A 19 2.01 -1.05 -3.34
N PRO A 20 1.34 -2.13 -3.78
CA PRO A 20 0.43 -2.06 -4.92
C PRO A 20 -0.84 -1.25 -4.61
N ASP A 21 -1.21 -1.14 -3.33
CA ASP A 21 -2.45 -0.53 -2.86
C ASP A 21 -2.39 -0.18 -1.37
N GLY A 22 -3.20 0.78 -0.93
CA GLY A 22 -3.26 1.25 0.46
C GLY A 22 -3.72 0.21 1.48
N VAL A 23 -4.48 -0.82 1.06
CA VAL A 23 -4.91 -1.91 1.95
C VAL A 23 -3.94 -3.11 1.97
N TYR A 24 -2.96 -3.12 1.07
CA TYR A 24 -1.96 -4.18 1.01
C TYR A 24 -0.88 -3.96 2.09
N LEU A 25 -0.68 -4.94 2.94
CA LEU A 25 0.12 -4.76 4.16
C LEU A 25 1.62 -4.92 3.94
N LYS A 26 2.02 -5.73 2.96
CA LYS A 26 3.42 -6.08 2.75
C LYS A 26 4.05 -5.19 1.68
N ARG A 27 5.15 -4.50 2.02
CA ARG A 27 5.86 -3.63 1.08
C ARG A 27 6.64 -4.43 0.04
N TYR A 28 6.77 -3.88 -1.15
CA TYR A 28 7.67 -4.39 -2.20
C TYR A 28 9.14 -4.02 -1.90
N GLY A 29 9.34 -2.95 -1.17
CA GLY A 29 10.59 -2.39 -0.72
C GLY A 29 10.48 -0.86 -0.60
N ASN A 30 11.63 -0.16 -0.56
CA ASN A 30 11.69 1.28 -0.32
C ASN A 30 12.43 2.00 -1.46
N VAL A 31 11.81 3.00 -2.09
CA VAL A 31 12.37 3.74 -3.24
C VAL A 31 13.57 4.63 -2.88
N LEU A 32 13.76 4.94 -1.60
CA LEU A 32 14.93 5.68 -1.15
C LEU A 32 16.19 4.81 -1.08
N GLN A 33 16.02 3.48 -1.12
CA GLN A 33 17.10 2.49 -1.00
C GLN A 33 17.34 1.70 -2.30
N THR A 34 16.28 1.48 -3.08
CA THR A 34 16.31 0.58 -4.23
C THR A 34 15.56 1.22 -5.41
N PRO A 35 16.07 1.14 -6.64
CA PRO A 35 15.37 1.65 -7.82
C PRO A 35 13.98 1.05 -7.98
N LEU A 36 13.02 1.86 -8.43
CA LEU A 36 11.61 1.45 -8.57
C LEU A 36 11.45 0.18 -9.42
N ASN A 37 12.18 0.07 -10.51
CA ASN A 37 12.09 -1.11 -11.39
C ASN A 37 12.46 -2.41 -10.66
N ASP A 38 13.46 -2.37 -9.80
CA ASP A 38 13.90 -3.53 -9.01
C ASP A 38 12.85 -3.87 -7.94
N LEU A 39 12.21 -2.85 -7.34
CA LEU A 39 11.13 -3.03 -6.39
C LEU A 39 9.90 -3.68 -7.01
N LEU A 40 9.54 -3.26 -8.22
CA LEU A 40 8.42 -3.84 -8.97
C LEU A 40 8.67 -5.30 -9.39
N ASN A 41 9.93 -5.71 -9.45
CA ASN A 41 10.37 -7.08 -9.71
C ASN A 41 10.89 -7.80 -8.46
N SER A 42 10.70 -7.22 -7.28
CA SER A 42 11.11 -7.83 -6.02
C SER A 42 10.43 -9.18 -5.79
N TYR A 43 11.01 -9.99 -4.89
CA TYR A 43 10.41 -11.27 -4.49
C TYR A 43 8.95 -11.11 -4.04
N THR A 44 8.66 -10.11 -3.21
CA THR A 44 7.30 -9.86 -2.71
C THR A 44 6.34 -9.50 -3.85
N ALA A 45 6.76 -8.65 -4.78
CA ALA A 45 5.94 -8.26 -5.91
C ALA A 45 5.66 -9.46 -6.84
N SER A 46 6.68 -10.25 -7.14
CA SER A 46 6.57 -11.45 -7.97
C SER A 46 5.69 -12.51 -7.30
N TYR A 47 5.92 -12.80 -6.02
CA TYR A 47 5.11 -13.74 -5.25
C TYR A 47 3.62 -13.35 -5.26
N THR A 48 3.31 -12.05 -5.07
CA THR A 48 1.92 -11.58 -5.11
C THR A 48 1.27 -11.82 -6.45
N ARG A 49 1.96 -11.50 -7.55
CA ARG A 49 1.46 -11.73 -8.92
C ARG A 49 1.28 -13.21 -9.22
N ASP A 50 2.26 -14.04 -8.86
CA ASP A 50 2.21 -15.50 -9.11
C ASP A 50 1.09 -16.17 -8.31
N SER A 51 0.87 -15.76 -7.08
CA SER A 51 -0.25 -16.26 -6.27
C SER A 51 -1.60 -15.92 -6.92
N ILE A 52 -1.78 -14.69 -7.41
CA ILE A 52 -3.01 -14.28 -8.09
C ILE A 52 -3.18 -15.03 -9.41
N ARG A 53 -2.11 -15.25 -10.19
CA ARG A 53 -2.13 -16.04 -11.43
C ARG A 53 -2.60 -17.46 -11.18
N SER A 54 -2.09 -18.09 -10.13
CA SER A 54 -2.45 -19.46 -9.75
C SER A 54 -3.82 -19.57 -9.06
N GLY A 55 -4.53 -18.44 -8.88
CA GLY A 55 -5.82 -18.42 -8.20
C GLY A 55 -5.75 -18.56 -6.68
N VAL A 56 -4.55 -18.53 -6.10
CA VAL A 56 -4.32 -18.58 -4.66
C VAL A 56 -4.40 -17.17 -4.10
N LEU A 57 -5.18 -17.00 -3.04
CA LEU A 57 -5.29 -15.70 -2.35
C LEU A 57 -4.08 -15.49 -1.42
N PRO A 58 -3.21 -14.50 -1.68
CA PRO A 58 -2.16 -14.16 -0.73
C PRO A 58 -2.78 -13.70 0.61
N PRO A 59 -2.16 -14.01 1.76
CA PRO A 59 -2.65 -13.56 3.07
C PRO A 59 -2.86 -12.04 3.14
N GLU A 60 -2.03 -11.28 2.46
CA GLU A 60 -2.10 -9.82 2.39
C GLU A 60 -3.35 -9.29 1.65
N CYS A 61 -4.01 -10.14 0.88
CA CYS A 61 -5.23 -9.84 0.12
C CYS A 61 -6.52 -10.25 0.85
N GLU A 62 -6.44 -10.86 2.03
CA GLU A 62 -7.57 -11.37 2.80
C GLU A 62 -8.61 -10.26 3.10
N GLN A 63 -8.17 -9.05 3.36
CA GLN A 63 -9.07 -7.92 3.63
C GLN A 63 -10.02 -7.61 2.48
N CYS A 64 -9.57 -7.73 1.23
CA CYS A 64 -10.46 -7.56 0.08
C CYS A 64 -11.51 -8.66 0.03
N ALA A 65 -11.13 -9.92 0.28
CA ALA A 65 -12.05 -11.05 0.29
C ALA A 65 -13.11 -10.92 1.39
N LEU A 66 -12.70 -10.53 2.61
CA LEU A 66 -13.62 -10.30 3.73
C LEU A 66 -14.61 -9.16 3.45
N LYS A 67 -14.14 -8.05 2.86
CA LYS A 67 -15.02 -6.95 2.47
C LYS A 67 -15.99 -7.34 1.36
N GLU A 68 -15.56 -8.11 0.37
CA GLU A 68 -16.44 -8.60 -0.69
C GLU A 68 -17.52 -9.53 -0.15
N ALA A 69 -17.18 -10.38 0.82
CA ALA A 69 -18.14 -11.26 1.46
C ALA A 69 -19.16 -10.50 2.33
N SER A 70 -18.77 -9.37 2.96
CA SER A 70 -19.62 -8.62 3.89
C SER A 70 -20.46 -7.52 3.21
N VAL A 71 -19.84 -6.73 2.33
CA VAL A 71 -20.49 -5.52 1.73
C VAL A 71 -20.51 -5.56 0.20
N GLY A 72 -20.04 -6.63 -0.41
CA GLY A 72 -20.06 -6.80 -1.87
C GLY A 72 -19.03 -5.96 -2.64
N HIS A 73 -18.27 -5.10 -1.98
CA HIS A 73 -17.31 -4.19 -2.59
C HIS A 73 -15.95 -4.25 -1.87
N SER A 74 -14.87 -4.04 -2.63
CA SER A 74 -13.49 -4.03 -2.10
C SER A 74 -12.60 -3.11 -2.93
N ARG A 75 -11.39 -2.89 -2.46
CA ARG A 75 -10.38 -2.17 -3.23
C ARG A 75 -10.01 -2.90 -4.53
N ARG A 76 -10.03 -4.23 -4.53
CA ARG A 76 -9.84 -5.05 -5.72
C ARG A 76 -10.90 -4.77 -6.77
N LYS A 77 -12.20 -4.77 -6.39
CA LYS A 77 -13.29 -4.43 -7.30
C LYS A 77 -13.21 -3.00 -7.82
N PHE A 78 -12.82 -2.06 -6.97
CA PHE A 78 -12.55 -0.69 -7.39
C PHE A 78 -11.53 -0.64 -8.55
N PHE A 79 -10.43 -1.40 -8.47
CA PHE A 79 -9.46 -1.47 -9.58
C PHE A 79 -10.03 -2.17 -10.81
N GLU A 80 -10.85 -3.20 -10.65
CA GLU A 80 -11.55 -3.82 -11.77
C GLU A 80 -12.44 -2.81 -12.49
N ASP A 81 -13.22 -2.02 -11.76
CA ASP A 81 -14.14 -1.03 -12.31
C ASP A 81 -13.42 0.10 -13.07
N ILE A 82 -12.29 0.56 -12.56
CA ILE A 82 -11.48 1.62 -13.20
C ILE A 82 -10.71 1.10 -14.40
N LEU A 83 -10.05 -0.05 -14.27
CA LEU A 83 -9.11 -0.53 -15.26
C LEU A 83 -9.76 -1.33 -16.38
N ASN A 84 -10.88 -2.04 -16.12
CA ASN A 84 -11.60 -2.75 -17.18
C ASN A 84 -11.96 -1.86 -18.39
N PRO A 85 -12.49 -0.63 -18.21
CA PRO A 85 -12.77 0.26 -19.35
C PRO A 85 -11.51 0.69 -20.11
N MET A 86 -10.37 0.79 -19.43
CA MET A 86 -9.10 1.21 -20.04
C MET A 86 -8.42 0.06 -20.80
N LEU A 87 -8.73 -1.18 -20.43
CA LEU A 87 -8.18 -2.40 -20.99
C LEU A 87 -9.11 -3.04 -22.04
N LYS A 88 -10.12 -2.31 -22.50
CA LYS A 88 -11.36 -2.73 -23.20
C LYS A 88 -11.23 -3.71 -24.38
N ASP A 89 -10.10 -3.87 -24.99
CA ASP A 89 -9.96 -4.74 -26.16
C ASP A 89 -8.77 -5.70 -26.08
N LYS A 90 -8.19 -5.83 -24.90
CA LYS A 90 -7.07 -6.74 -24.68
C LYS A 90 -7.48 -7.78 -23.66
N GLU A 91 -7.54 -9.02 -24.07
CA GLU A 91 -7.49 -10.13 -23.13
C GLU A 91 -6.28 -9.89 -22.22
N TYR A 92 -6.56 -9.63 -20.94
CA TYR A 92 -5.53 -9.19 -20.02
C TYR A 92 -4.54 -10.32 -19.80
N ASP A 93 -3.34 -10.13 -20.31
CA ASP A 93 -2.26 -11.10 -20.19
C ASP A 93 -1.56 -10.96 -18.83
N TYR A 94 -2.05 -11.71 -17.86
CA TYR A 94 -1.43 -11.80 -16.54
C TYR A 94 -0.02 -12.42 -16.55
N SER A 95 0.46 -12.96 -17.68
CA SER A 95 1.81 -13.52 -17.80
C SER A 95 2.88 -12.45 -17.86
N LYS A 96 2.52 -11.22 -18.28
CA LYS A 96 3.45 -10.11 -18.37
C LYS A 96 3.91 -9.66 -17.00
N ASN A 97 5.17 -9.38 -16.87
CA ASN A 97 5.70 -8.61 -15.76
C ASN A 97 5.12 -7.19 -15.79
N PHE A 98 5.26 -6.46 -14.67
CA PHE A 98 4.81 -5.10 -14.57
C PHE A 98 5.22 -4.27 -15.79
N THR A 99 4.27 -3.69 -16.51
CA THR A 99 4.56 -2.99 -17.77
C THR A 99 4.10 -1.54 -17.77
N ASP A 100 2.92 -1.23 -17.21
CA ASP A 100 2.33 0.11 -17.29
C ASP A 100 1.64 0.48 -15.97
N ILE A 101 2.01 1.62 -15.40
CA ILE A 101 1.34 2.19 -14.24
C ILE A 101 0.17 3.03 -14.74
N TYR A 102 -1.06 2.62 -14.42
CA TYR A 102 -2.27 3.40 -14.68
C TYR A 102 -2.78 4.12 -13.45
N PHE A 103 -2.42 3.65 -12.27
CA PHE A 103 -2.83 4.25 -11.01
C PHE A 103 -1.64 4.49 -10.10
N LEU A 104 -1.41 5.76 -9.78
CA LEU A 104 -0.31 6.19 -8.94
C LEU A 104 -0.85 7.04 -7.80
N GLU A 105 -0.58 6.59 -6.57
CA GLU A 105 -0.97 7.28 -5.34
C GLU A 105 0.28 7.66 -4.55
N PHE A 106 0.32 8.88 -4.04
CA PHE A 106 1.40 9.37 -3.18
C PHE A 106 0.86 9.82 -1.84
N ASN A 107 1.37 9.23 -0.78
CA ASN A 107 1.21 9.77 0.56
C ASN A 107 2.44 10.64 0.86
N MET A 108 2.31 11.94 0.67
CA MET A 108 3.44 12.87 0.77
C MET A 108 3.91 13.10 2.21
N SER A 109 3.03 12.95 3.20
CA SER A 109 3.34 13.17 4.61
C SER A 109 2.24 12.60 5.50
N ASN A 110 2.59 12.25 6.74
CA ASN A 110 1.63 12.00 7.80
C ASN A 110 1.51 13.19 8.78
N ILE A 111 2.13 14.34 8.47
CA ILE A 111 2.03 15.52 9.33
C ILE A 111 0.60 16.05 9.27
N CYS A 112 -0.16 15.77 10.32
CA CYS A 112 -1.54 16.18 10.47
C CYS A 112 -1.80 16.48 11.95
N ASN A 113 -2.46 17.60 12.23
CA ASN A 113 -2.84 18.01 13.60
C ASN A 113 -4.23 17.50 13.99
N LEU A 114 -4.94 16.80 13.11
CA LEU A 114 -6.28 16.28 13.34
C LEU A 114 -6.20 14.84 13.87
N LYS A 115 -7.10 14.53 14.80
CA LYS A 115 -7.37 13.18 15.32
C LYS A 115 -8.71 12.67 14.80
N CYS A 116 -8.84 12.49 13.48
CA CYS A 116 -10.06 11.93 12.91
C CYS A 116 -10.25 10.49 13.36
N ARG A 117 -11.48 10.13 13.70
CA ARG A 117 -11.84 8.82 14.27
C ARG A 117 -11.47 7.63 13.35
N MET A 118 -11.36 7.87 12.05
CA MET A 118 -11.00 6.85 11.04
C MET A 118 -9.50 6.81 10.71
N CYS A 119 -8.68 7.67 11.29
CA CYS A 119 -7.23 7.75 11.07
C CYS A 119 -6.45 7.02 12.16
N ASP A 120 -5.19 6.74 11.85
CA ASP A 120 -4.18 6.17 12.74
C ASP A 120 -2.86 6.96 12.63
N GLY A 121 -1.84 6.59 13.39
CA GLY A 121 -0.54 7.25 13.40
C GLY A 121 0.23 7.16 12.09
N ILE A 122 -0.13 6.23 11.19
CA ILE A 122 0.45 6.15 9.84
C ILE A 122 -0.02 7.33 9.00
N ASN A 123 -1.28 7.74 9.15
CA ASN A 123 -1.92 8.77 8.34
C ASN A 123 -2.02 10.13 9.07
N SER A 124 -1.78 10.17 10.38
CA SER A 124 -1.81 11.38 11.18
C SER A 124 -0.82 11.32 12.33
N SER A 125 0.16 12.22 12.33
CA SER A 125 1.16 12.34 13.40
C SER A 125 0.54 12.65 14.78
N ALA A 126 -0.66 13.25 14.81
CA ALA A 126 -1.38 13.50 16.07
C ALA A 126 -1.83 12.21 16.80
N TRP A 127 -2.01 11.11 16.07
CA TRP A 127 -2.39 9.81 16.64
C TRP A 127 -1.22 8.99 17.19
N VAL A 128 0.03 9.26 16.77
CA VAL A 128 1.19 8.41 17.09
C VAL A 128 1.32 8.11 18.58
N LYS A 129 1.14 9.13 19.45
CA LYS A 129 1.24 8.94 20.91
C LYS A 129 0.16 8.03 21.49
N ASP A 130 -1.05 8.09 20.92
CA ASP A 130 -2.16 7.27 21.39
C ASP A 130 -2.02 5.84 20.86
N ASP A 131 -1.57 5.67 19.63
CA ASP A 131 -1.32 4.36 19.03
C ASP A 131 -0.22 3.61 19.80
N LEU A 132 0.85 4.29 20.20
CA LEU A 132 1.90 3.70 21.04
C LEU A 132 1.34 3.23 22.39
N LYS A 133 0.50 4.04 23.06
CA LYS A 133 -0.15 3.64 24.32
C LYS A 133 -1.10 2.47 24.15
N LEU A 134 -1.84 2.43 23.04
CA LEU A 134 -2.74 1.34 22.74
C LEU A 134 -1.99 0.05 22.41
N ALA A 135 -0.82 0.14 21.77
CA ALA A 135 0.06 -0.99 21.54
C ALA A 135 0.59 -1.60 22.84
N GLU A 136 0.89 -0.76 23.85
CA GLU A 136 1.33 -1.22 25.19
C GLU A 136 0.22 -1.98 25.95
N ILE A 137 -1.06 -1.61 25.74
CA ILE A 137 -2.21 -2.18 26.46
C ILE A 137 -2.77 -3.43 25.75
N GLY A 138 -2.63 -3.52 24.45
CA GLY A 138 -3.31 -4.51 23.63
C GLY A 138 -2.41 -5.32 22.72
N ASN A 139 -2.53 -6.63 22.78
CA ASN A 139 -1.94 -7.59 21.84
C ASN A 139 -2.60 -7.49 20.44
N ASN A 140 -2.77 -6.27 19.92
CA ASN A 140 -3.63 -6.00 18.79
C ASN A 140 -2.84 -5.96 17.48
N LYS A 141 -3.17 -6.87 16.56
CA LYS A 141 -2.55 -7.01 15.22
C LYS A 141 -2.58 -5.71 14.38
N TYR A 142 -3.48 -4.79 14.69
CA TYR A 142 -3.61 -3.51 13.98
C TYR A 142 -2.48 -2.52 14.30
N PHE A 143 -1.84 -2.64 15.47
CA PHE A 143 -0.79 -1.74 15.94
C PHE A 143 0.63 -2.18 15.56
N ARG A 144 0.82 -3.37 14.97
CA ARG A 144 2.13 -3.85 14.51
C ARG A 144 2.82 -2.95 13.47
N ARG A 145 2.12 -1.97 12.92
CA ARG A 145 2.70 -0.99 12.00
C ARG A 145 3.44 0.14 12.72
N VAL A 146 3.17 0.34 14.00
CA VAL A 146 3.85 1.33 14.85
C VAL A 146 5.09 0.74 15.52
N ASP A 147 5.18 -0.61 15.56
CA ASP A 147 6.32 -1.35 16.15
C ASP A 147 7.61 -1.28 15.32
N ASP A 148 7.56 -0.71 14.12
CA ASP A 148 8.76 -0.38 13.37
C ASP A 148 9.28 0.99 13.87
N PRO A 149 10.37 1.02 14.69
CA PRO A 149 10.94 2.28 15.19
C PRO A 149 11.33 3.21 14.06
N GLU A 150 11.63 2.68 12.87
CA GLU A 150 11.90 3.46 11.68
C GLU A 150 10.63 4.14 11.17
N SER A 151 9.45 3.53 11.24
CA SER A 151 8.20 4.15 10.77
C SER A 151 7.81 5.38 11.59
N VAL A 152 8.20 5.44 12.86
CA VAL A 152 7.96 6.58 13.76
C VAL A 152 9.04 7.65 13.61
N SER A 153 10.27 7.26 13.26
CA SER A 153 11.42 8.16 13.10
C SER A 153 11.26 9.16 11.95
N TYR A 154 10.49 8.81 10.93
CA TYR A 154 10.31 9.66 9.73
C TYR A 154 9.36 10.85 9.93
N THR A 155 8.75 11.00 11.11
CA THR A 155 7.95 12.20 11.42
C THR A 155 8.78 13.49 11.46
N HIS A 156 10.11 13.38 11.42
CA HIS A 156 11.06 14.50 11.48
C HIS A 156 11.93 14.66 10.24
N LEU A 157 11.67 13.94 9.15
CA LEU A 157 12.29 14.28 7.88
C LEU A 157 11.69 15.60 7.38
N THR A 158 12.23 16.70 7.87
CA THR A 158 12.17 17.95 7.14
C THR A 158 12.88 17.71 5.81
N LEU A 159 12.12 17.65 4.73
CA LEU A 159 12.69 17.80 3.40
C LEU A 159 13.61 19.03 3.45
N PRO A 160 14.88 18.92 3.05
CA PRO A 160 15.73 20.10 2.95
C PRO A 160 15.06 21.00 1.92
N THR A 161 14.36 22.01 2.39
CA THR A 161 13.89 23.11 1.55
C THR A 161 15.14 23.87 1.10
N LYS A 162 15.77 23.39 0.02
CA LYS A 162 16.64 24.24 -0.75
C LYS A 162 15.76 25.39 -1.25
N ARG A 163 15.88 26.54 -0.63
CA ARG A 163 15.42 27.79 -1.24
C ARG A 163 16.12 27.88 -2.59
N ILE A 164 15.35 27.75 -3.66
CA ILE A 164 15.77 28.17 -4.98
C ILE A 164 15.67 29.69 -4.90
N VAL A 165 16.83 30.35 -4.84
CA VAL A 165 16.99 31.79 -5.07
C VAL A 165 17.10 32.01 -6.56
#